data_f992dbc609ab4f6290c99406e2cfaea2
#
_entry.id   f992dbc609ab4f6290c99406e2cfaea2
#
_cell.length_a   1.000
_cell.length_b   1.000
_cell.length_c   1.000
_cell.angle_alpha   90.00
_cell.angle_beta   90.00
_cell.angle_gamma   90.00
#
_symmetry.space_group_name_H-M   'P 1'
#
loop_
_entity.id
_entity.type
_entity.pdbx_description
1 polymer ?
#
loop_
_entity_poly.entity_id
_entity_poly.type
_entity_poly.pdbx_seq_one_letter_code
_entity_poly.pdbx_strand_id
1 'polypeptide(L)'
;MKKIFYWIALIILSGCSAQKALMSDLSSFYKPVTNPILKADSSLLFYDSLKKTLVKWQKADVFNPAAVVKNGKVYMFTRSEDNPAAILGGRTSRIGIAVSDDGIIFKNFPTPVLYPDNSKFKEYDYPGGCEDPRVVETEDGQYVMAFTSWNYDVPRLSIAISKDMFHWDKKGPAFAVAHKGKFLNIASKSGSMITKMKKGRPMLAKIDGKYWMYWGEHFVNLAWSTNLYDWNPLLDEAEEFKKAMITRPGKFDSDLTECGPPALITDKGILLIYNGKNATDQNADPSLPKGTYSVGQVIFDINNMEKIVFRTDTCLLKPSLPHEVTGQYKAGTTFSEGLVHFKGKWFLYYGTADSFVGVAIAK
;
A
#
# COMPACT_ATOMS: atom_id res chain seq x y z
N MET A 1 42.17 -38.00 25.64
CA MET A 1 40.74 -38.25 25.83
C MET A 1 40.09 -37.05 26.53
N LYS A 2 38.93 -36.59 26.06
CA LYS A 2 38.05 -35.54 26.59
C LYS A 2 38.49 -34.11 26.37
N LYS A 3 37.93 -33.49 25.28
CA LYS A 3 37.44 -32.10 25.22
C LYS A 3 36.75 -31.87 23.88
N ILE A 4 35.48 -32.23 23.79
CA ILE A 4 34.54 -31.72 22.80
C ILE A 4 33.18 -31.70 23.51
N PHE A 5 32.64 -30.53 23.72
CA PHE A 5 31.23 -30.24 23.96
C PHE A 5 31.13 -28.90 24.70
N TYR A 6 30.95 -27.83 24.01
CA TYR A 6 30.24 -26.61 24.45
C TYR A 6 30.27 -25.56 23.32
N TRP A 7 29.43 -25.69 22.30
CA TRP A 7 29.10 -24.61 21.37
C TRP A 7 27.80 -24.91 20.62
N ILE A 8 26.64 -25.02 21.29
CA ILE A 8 25.33 -25.03 20.61
C ILE A 8 24.21 -24.44 21.52
N ALA A 9 24.44 -23.43 22.25
CA ALA A 9 23.37 -22.83 23.09
C ALA A 9 23.16 -21.33 22.96
N LEU A 10 23.72 -20.65 21.96
CA LEU A 10 23.64 -19.18 21.92
C LEU A 10 22.92 -18.58 20.71
N ILE A 11 22.25 -19.35 19.87
CA ILE A 11 21.62 -18.81 18.63
C ILE A 11 20.08 -18.67 18.73
N ILE A 12 19.44 -19.22 19.77
CA ILE A 12 17.96 -19.21 19.85
C ILE A 12 17.39 -18.01 20.61
N LEU A 13 18.19 -17.27 21.38
CA LEU A 13 17.69 -16.15 22.19
C LEU A 13 17.62 -14.78 21.48
N SER A 14 18.28 -14.60 20.34
CA SER A 14 18.28 -13.31 19.63
C SER A 14 17.04 -13.08 18.75
N GLY A 15 16.35 -14.14 18.30
CA GLY A 15 15.16 -14.01 17.46
C GLY A 15 13.93 -13.50 18.22
N CYS A 16 13.75 -13.92 19.45
CA CYS A 16 12.55 -13.60 20.25
C CYS A 16 12.55 -12.17 20.80
N SER A 17 13.73 -11.60 21.08
CA SER A 17 13.87 -10.22 21.56
C SER A 17 13.67 -9.18 20.43
N ALA A 18 14.16 -9.46 19.23
CA ALA A 18 14.01 -8.58 18.08
C ALA A 18 12.55 -8.49 17.58
N GLN A 19 11.81 -9.59 17.64
CA GLN A 19 10.40 -9.63 17.26
C GLN A 19 9.47 -8.94 18.28
N LYS A 20 9.80 -9.03 19.57
CA LYS A 20 9.03 -8.35 20.63
C LYS A 20 9.19 -6.84 20.59
N ALA A 21 10.35 -6.33 20.16
CA ALA A 21 10.60 -4.92 19.89
C ALA A 21 9.77 -4.41 18.71
N LEU A 22 9.58 -5.20 17.65
CA LEU A 22 8.91 -4.81 16.40
C LEU A 22 7.49 -4.25 16.63
N MET A 23 6.70 -4.86 17.51
CA MET A 23 5.32 -4.42 17.77
C MET A 23 5.24 -3.16 18.65
N SER A 24 6.19 -2.97 19.59
CA SER A 24 6.27 -1.73 20.36
C SER A 24 6.62 -0.53 19.45
N ASP A 25 7.50 -0.76 18.49
CA ASP A 25 7.99 0.26 17.57
C ASP A 25 6.90 0.77 16.62
N LEU A 26 5.94 -0.09 16.22
CA LEU A 26 4.84 0.28 15.33
C LEU A 26 3.59 0.81 16.03
N SER A 27 3.63 0.98 17.36
CA SER A 27 2.48 1.45 18.14
C SER A 27 2.33 2.98 18.19
N SER A 28 3.37 3.73 17.83
CA SER A 28 3.39 5.19 17.89
C SER A 28 4.26 5.79 16.81
N PHE A 29 3.69 6.74 16.08
CA PHE A 29 4.36 7.48 15.01
C PHE A 29 4.33 8.98 15.28
N TYR A 30 5.39 9.70 14.91
CA TYR A 30 5.41 11.15 14.88
C TYR A 30 5.60 11.66 13.45
N LYS A 31 5.04 12.82 13.15
CA LYS A 31 5.15 13.50 11.85
C LYS A 31 6.28 14.53 11.93
N PRO A 32 7.35 14.40 11.11
CA PRO A 32 8.40 15.40 11.09
C PRO A 32 7.91 16.74 10.52
N VAL A 33 8.55 17.84 10.94
CA VAL A 33 8.21 19.20 10.49
C VAL A 33 8.50 19.44 9.00
N THR A 34 9.25 18.54 8.37
CA THR A 34 9.59 18.56 6.93
C THR A 34 8.41 18.13 6.03
N ASN A 35 7.30 17.65 6.60
CA ASN A 35 6.13 17.31 5.82
C ASN A 35 5.49 18.56 5.17
N PRO A 36 4.94 18.44 3.94
CA PRO A 36 4.95 17.26 3.07
C PRO A 36 6.35 17.03 2.45
N ILE A 37 6.75 15.76 2.31
CA ILE A 37 8.08 15.39 1.81
C ILE A 37 8.14 15.30 0.27
N LEU A 38 7.00 15.23 -0.39
CA LEU A 38 6.92 15.22 -1.86
C LEU A 38 5.62 15.90 -2.31
N LYS A 39 5.71 16.60 -3.42
CA LYS A 39 4.60 17.32 -4.08
C LYS A 39 4.78 17.30 -5.59
N ALA A 40 3.76 17.74 -6.32
CA ALA A 40 3.75 17.83 -7.77
C ALA A 40 4.94 18.65 -8.32
N ASP A 41 5.51 18.17 -9.44
CA ASP A 41 6.57 18.85 -10.19
C ASP A 41 6.16 19.01 -11.65
N SER A 42 5.68 20.21 -11.98
CA SER A 42 5.20 20.54 -13.34
C SER A 42 6.31 20.70 -14.38
N SER A 43 7.58 20.61 -13.98
CA SER A 43 8.72 20.65 -14.91
C SER A 43 8.98 19.30 -15.58
N LEU A 44 8.50 18.18 -15.00
CA LEU A 44 8.71 16.86 -15.52
C LEU A 44 7.86 16.57 -16.75
N LEU A 45 8.52 16.19 -17.84
CA LEU A 45 7.91 15.88 -19.13
C LEU A 45 8.08 14.40 -19.47
N PHE A 46 7.04 13.83 -20.06
CA PHE A 46 7.02 12.44 -20.52
C PHE A 46 6.28 12.36 -21.86
N TYR A 47 6.83 11.62 -22.84
CA TYR A 47 6.13 11.38 -24.09
C TYR A 47 5.09 10.28 -23.91
N ASP A 48 3.83 10.66 -23.94
CA ASP A 48 2.70 9.74 -23.83
C ASP A 48 2.37 9.17 -25.23
N SER A 49 2.64 7.87 -25.40
CA SER A 49 2.46 7.18 -26.69
C SER A 49 0.99 7.04 -27.11
N LEU A 50 0.05 7.06 -26.15
CA LEU A 50 -1.40 7.02 -26.43
C LEU A 50 -1.93 8.39 -26.85
N LYS A 51 -1.47 9.46 -26.18
CA LYS A 51 -1.81 10.87 -26.50
C LYS A 51 -0.95 11.41 -27.64
N LYS A 52 0.15 10.74 -28.03
CA LYS A 52 1.13 11.13 -29.06
C LYS A 52 1.70 12.54 -28.85
N THR A 53 1.95 12.92 -27.60
CA THR A 53 2.47 14.24 -27.23
C THR A 53 3.26 14.17 -25.92
N LEU A 54 4.06 15.22 -25.68
CA LEU A 54 4.68 15.44 -24.37
C LEU A 54 3.63 15.91 -23.36
N VAL A 55 3.56 15.26 -22.22
CA VAL A 55 2.67 15.61 -21.11
C VAL A 55 3.47 15.97 -19.87
N LYS A 56 2.99 16.96 -19.12
CA LYS A 56 3.47 17.27 -17.77
C LYS A 56 2.79 16.31 -16.79
N TRP A 57 3.32 15.10 -16.72
CA TRP A 57 2.67 13.94 -16.12
C TRP A 57 2.50 14.01 -14.59
N GLN A 58 3.19 14.95 -13.93
CA GLN A 58 3.15 15.20 -12.50
C GLN A 58 2.70 16.64 -12.19
N LYS A 59 1.90 17.24 -13.09
CA LYS A 59 1.54 18.66 -13.00
C LYS A 59 0.50 18.95 -11.92
N ALA A 60 -0.44 18.02 -11.70
CA ALA A 60 -1.56 18.26 -10.81
C ALA A 60 -1.19 17.90 -9.36
N ASP A 61 -1.05 16.62 -9.08
CA ASP A 61 -0.91 16.09 -7.71
C ASP A 61 0.03 14.89 -7.67
N VAL A 62 0.63 14.63 -6.51
CA VAL A 62 1.49 13.48 -6.21
C VAL A 62 1.17 12.98 -4.81
N PHE A 63 0.68 11.74 -4.69
CA PHE A 63 0.18 11.17 -3.44
C PHE A 63 0.21 9.64 -3.43
N ASN A 64 -0.33 9.01 -2.41
CA ASN A 64 -0.49 7.57 -2.26
C ASN A 64 0.80 6.79 -2.58
N PRO A 65 1.79 6.86 -1.68
CA PRO A 65 3.14 6.35 -1.93
C PRO A 65 3.35 4.92 -1.44
N ALA A 66 3.80 3.99 -2.30
CA ALA A 66 4.49 2.78 -1.86
C ALA A 66 5.98 3.04 -1.63
N ALA A 67 6.65 2.18 -0.88
CA ALA A 67 8.09 2.30 -0.65
C ALA A 67 8.78 0.93 -0.46
N VAL A 68 10.04 0.85 -0.91
CA VAL A 68 10.93 -0.29 -0.65
C VAL A 68 12.34 0.20 -0.35
N VAL A 69 13.13 -0.61 0.37
CA VAL A 69 14.53 -0.33 0.65
C VAL A 69 15.43 -1.21 -0.21
N LYS A 70 16.36 -0.60 -0.94
CA LYS A 70 17.39 -1.31 -1.73
C LYS A 70 18.72 -0.57 -1.64
N ASN A 71 19.82 -1.30 -1.43
CA ASN A 71 21.19 -0.76 -1.44
C ASN A 71 21.37 0.48 -0.54
N GLY A 72 20.76 0.46 0.66
CA GLY A 72 20.90 1.58 1.61
C GLY A 72 20.14 2.85 1.26
N LYS A 73 19.17 2.78 0.34
CA LYS A 73 18.29 3.88 -0.08
C LYS A 73 16.83 3.46 0.00
N VAL A 74 15.96 4.45 0.17
CA VAL A 74 14.49 4.27 0.03
C VAL A 74 14.08 4.65 -1.38
N TYR A 75 13.38 3.76 -2.06
CA TYR A 75 12.70 4.01 -3.34
C TYR A 75 11.21 4.14 -3.07
N MET A 76 10.62 5.23 -3.51
CA MET A 76 9.22 5.56 -3.33
C MET A 76 8.51 5.54 -4.68
N PHE A 77 7.35 4.90 -4.75
CA PHE A 77 6.48 4.88 -5.92
C PHE A 77 5.24 5.69 -5.61
N THR A 78 4.90 6.67 -6.44
CA THR A 78 3.80 7.59 -6.17
C THR A 78 2.79 7.61 -7.28
N ARG A 79 1.50 7.67 -6.94
CA ARG A 79 0.47 8.10 -7.88
C ARG A 79 0.73 9.56 -8.24
N SER A 80 0.76 9.85 -9.53
CA SER A 80 1.04 11.17 -10.09
C SER A 80 0.04 11.49 -11.17
N GLU A 81 -0.53 12.70 -11.15
CA GLU A 81 -1.64 13.10 -12.02
C GLU A 81 -1.30 14.32 -12.86
N ASP A 82 -1.80 14.34 -14.10
CA ASP A 82 -1.40 15.31 -15.13
C ASP A 82 -2.35 16.50 -15.29
N ASN A 83 -3.62 16.39 -14.93
CA ASN A 83 -4.62 17.40 -15.27
C ASN A 83 -5.25 18.08 -14.04
N PRO A 84 -4.77 19.26 -13.61
CA PRO A 84 -5.34 19.97 -12.47
C PRO A 84 -6.75 20.54 -12.73
N ALA A 85 -7.18 20.65 -13.99
CA ALA A 85 -8.51 21.16 -14.35
C ALA A 85 -9.61 20.10 -14.21
N ALA A 86 -9.26 18.81 -14.22
CA ALA A 86 -10.23 17.75 -13.98
C ALA A 86 -10.45 17.55 -12.47
N ILE A 87 -11.67 17.15 -12.12
CA ILE A 87 -11.99 16.68 -10.78
C ILE A 87 -11.36 15.30 -10.52
N LEU A 88 -11.31 14.90 -9.27
CA LEU A 88 -10.88 13.56 -8.86
C LEU A 88 -11.58 12.47 -9.68
N GLY A 89 -10.80 11.51 -10.21
CA GLY A 89 -11.28 10.45 -11.10
C GLY A 89 -11.33 10.78 -12.59
N GLY A 90 -11.22 12.04 -12.98
CA GLY A 90 -11.19 12.51 -14.39
C GLY A 90 -9.79 12.80 -14.94
N ARG A 91 -8.73 12.29 -14.27
CA ARG A 91 -7.31 12.52 -14.60
C ARG A 91 -6.66 11.24 -15.11
N THR A 92 -5.52 11.36 -15.79
CA THR A 92 -4.70 10.17 -16.08
C THR A 92 -3.62 10.04 -15.02
N SER A 93 -3.73 8.98 -14.23
CA SER A 93 -2.76 8.63 -13.19
C SER A 93 -1.61 7.80 -13.75
N ARG A 94 -0.39 8.04 -13.27
CA ARG A 94 0.83 7.29 -13.59
C ARG A 94 1.62 7.05 -12.32
N ILE A 95 2.38 5.96 -12.27
CA ILE A 95 3.25 5.70 -11.13
C ILE A 95 4.63 6.28 -11.42
N GLY A 96 5.02 7.26 -10.60
CA GLY A 96 6.36 7.82 -10.56
C GLY A 96 7.28 7.04 -9.62
N ILE A 97 8.59 7.30 -9.69
CA ILE A 97 9.58 6.80 -8.75
C ILE A 97 10.47 7.94 -8.26
N ALA A 98 10.76 7.95 -6.96
CA ALA A 98 11.71 8.86 -6.33
C ALA A 98 12.64 8.09 -5.41
N VAL A 99 13.85 8.62 -5.15
CA VAL A 99 14.87 7.98 -4.32
C VAL A 99 15.35 8.91 -3.21
N SER A 100 15.63 8.33 -2.04
CA SER A 100 16.13 9.04 -0.86
C SER A 100 17.26 8.28 -0.16
N ASP A 101 18.25 9.00 0.32
CA ASP A 101 19.33 8.49 1.16
C ASP A 101 18.98 8.51 2.66
N ASP A 102 17.97 9.26 3.07
CA ASP A 102 17.59 9.46 4.48
C ASP A 102 16.12 9.10 4.80
N GLY A 103 15.30 8.80 3.75
CA GLY A 103 13.88 8.49 3.89
C GLY A 103 12.96 9.72 4.01
N ILE A 104 13.50 10.93 3.89
CA ILE A 104 12.77 12.21 4.03
C ILE A 104 12.94 13.11 2.80
N ILE A 105 14.17 13.27 2.32
CA ILE A 105 14.49 14.11 1.15
C ILE A 105 14.54 13.21 -0.08
N PHE A 106 13.58 13.38 -0.99
CA PHE A 106 13.44 12.56 -2.18
C PHE A 106 13.80 13.33 -3.44
N LYS A 107 14.44 12.63 -4.38
CA LYS A 107 14.71 13.10 -5.74
C LYS A 107 13.88 12.31 -6.72
N ASN A 108 13.00 12.99 -7.49
CA ASN A 108 12.20 12.40 -8.55
C ASN A 108 13.07 11.91 -9.71
N PHE A 109 12.66 10.80 -10.33
CA PHE A 109 13.08 10.45 -11.68
C PHE A 109 12.20 11.19 -12.71
N PRO A 110 12.75 11.46 -13.91
CA PRO A 110 12.09 12.38 -14.85
C PRO A 110 10.84 11.79 -15.52
N THR A 111 10.73 10.45 -15.57
CA THR A 111 9.64 9.77 -16.27
C THR A 111 8.91 8.80 -15.36
N PRO A 112 7.60 8.54 -15.59
CA PRO A 112 6.88 7.52 -14.86
C PRO A 112 7.42 6.12 -15.17
N VAL A 113 7.24 5.17 -14.25
CA VAL A 113 7.70 3.78 -14.39
C VAL A 113 6.57 2.82 -14.73
N LEU A 114 5.31 3.18 -14.41
CA LEU A 114 4.12 2.42 -14.79
C LEU A 114 3.01 3.39 -15.22
N TYR A 115 2.43 3.16 -16.39
CA TYR A 115 1.46 4.07 -17.02
C TYR A 115 0.64 3.33 -18.08
N PRO A 116 -0.50 3.87 -18.54
CA PRO A 116 -1.23 3.34 -19.67
C PRO A 116 -0.40 3.34 -20.96
N ASP A 117 -0.38 2.22 -21.65
CA ASP A 117 0.39 2.00 -22.88
C ASP A 117 -0.41 1.20 -23.92
N ASN A 118 0.18 0.89 -25.07
CA ASN A 118 -0.45 0.09 -26.13
C ASN A 118 -0.41 -1.44 -25.87
N SER A 119 -0.17 -1.88 -24.62
CA SER A 119 -0.24 -3.28 -24.26
C SER A 119 -1.69 -3.81 -24.34
N LYS A 120 -1.82 -5.14 -24.24
CA LYS A 120 -3.13 -5.81 -24.14
C LYS A 120 -3.96 -5.43 -22.92
N PHE A 121 -3.38 -4.69 -21.97
CA PHE A 121 -4.04 -4.24 -20.74
C PHE A 121 -4.58 -2.82 -20.82
N LYS A 122 -4.44 -2.14 -21.97
CA LYS A 122 -4.94 -0.79 -22.21
C LYS A 122 -6.42 -0.62 -21.88
N GLU A 123 -7.24 -1.62 -22.14
CA GLU A 123 -8.67 -1.59 -21.85
C GLU A 123 -8.99 -1.47 -20.35
N TYR A 124 -8.05 -1.84 -19.47
CA TYR A 124 -8.22 -1.80 -18.02
C TYR A 124 -7.65 -0.54 -17.38
N ASP A 125 -6.64 0.10 -18.00
CA ASP A 125 -5.93 1.23 -17.40
C ASP A 125 -6.05 2.56 -18.17
N TYR A 126 -6.70 2.59 -19.35
CA TYR A 126 -6.89 3.82 -20.10
C TYR A 126 -8.39 4.20 -20.18
N PRO A 127 -8.76 5.49 -19.98
CA PRO A 127 -7.88 6.65 -19.85
C PRO A 127 -7.49 7.04 -18.41
N GLY A 128 -8.02 6.38 -17.37
CA GLY A 128 -7.87 6.76 -15.97
C GLY A 128 -6.46 6.57 -15.43
N GLY A 129 -5.81 5.45 -15.77
CA GLY A 129 -4.40 5.26 -15.44
C GLY A 129 -4.08 4.12 -14.47
N CYS A 130 -2.88 4.19 -13.92
CA CYS A 130 -2.36 3.30 -12.90
C CYS A 130 -2.30 4.08 -11.58
N GLU A 131 -2.94 3.55 -10.52
CA GLU A 131 -3.17 4.24 -9.25
C GLU A 131 -2.70 3.43 -8.05
N ASP A 132 -2.42 4.10 -6.96
CA ASP A 132 -2.32 3.58 -5.59
C ASP A 132 -1.45 2.31 -5.48
N PRO A 133 -0.12 2.43 -5.69
CA PRO A 133 0.79 1.29 -5.71
C PRO A 133 1.05 0.73 -4.31
N ARG A 134 1.19 -0.60 -4.19
CA ARG A 134 1.81 -1.29 -3.05
C ARG A 134 2.89 -2.20 -3.61
N VAL A 135 4.10 -2.08 -3.11
CA VAL A 135 5.27 -2.78 -3.66
C VAL A 135 5.92 -3.66 -2.62
N VAL A 136 6.26 -4.89 -3.00
CA VAL A 136 7.00 -5.84 -2.18
C VAL A 136 8.19 -6.41 -2.95
N GLU A 137 9.28 -6.73 -2.23
CA GLU A 137 10.41 -7.47 -2.77
C GLU A 137 10.22 -8.96 -2.53
N THR A 138 10.54 -9.79 -3.51
CA THR A 138 10.55 -11.26 -3.41
C THR A 138 11.91 -11.77 -2.93
N GLU A 139 11.99 -13.02 -2.50
CA GLU A 139 13.25 -13.61 -2.03
C GLU A 139 14.32 -13.75 -3.11
N ASP A 140 13.92 -13.88 -4.37
CA ASP A 140 14.79 -13.95 -5.55
C ASP A 140 15.13 -12.57 -6.13
N GLY A 141 14.74 -11.49 -5.44
CA GLY A 141 15.14 -10.12 -5.75
C GLY A 141 14.31 -9.42 -6.83
N GLN A 142 13.15 -9.97 -7.20
CA GLN A 142 12.15 -9.29 -8.01
C GLN A 142 11.28 -8.38 -7.16
N TYR A 143 10.52 -7.51 -7.79
CA TYR A 143 9.52 -6.64 -7.16
C TYR A 143 8.15 -6.93 -7.73
N VAL A 144 7.15 -6.99 -6.87
CA VAL A 144 5.73 -7.15 -7.25
C VAL A 144 5.00 -5.89 -6.81
N MET A 145 4.31 -5.26 -7.73
CA MET A 145 3.44 -4.11 -7.48
C MET A 145 1.99 -4.55 -7.63
N ALA A 146 1.21 -4.37 -6.58
CA ALA A 146 -0.24 -4.32 -6.66
C ALA A 146 -0.64 -2.86 -6.89
N PHE A 147 -1.49 -2.58 -7.87
CA PHE A 147 -1.94 -1.24 -8.22
C PHE A 147 -3.39 -1.29 -8.72
N THR A 148 -4.05 -0.15 -8.79
CA THR A 148 -5.39 -0.05 -9.38
C THR A 148 -5.26 0.36 -10.84
N SER A 149 -5.75 -0.48 -11.76
CA SER A 149 -6.01 -0.09 -13.15
C SER A 149 -7.36 0.59 -13.23
N TRP A 150 -7.40 1.83 -13.74
CA TRP A 150 -8.60 2.64 -13.83
C TRP A 150 -8.91 3.07 -15.27
N ASN A 151 -10.07 2.70 -15.76
CA ASN A 151 -10.52 3.00 -17.13
C ASN A 151 -11.75 3.94 -17.19
N TYR A 152 -12.06 4.64 -16.07
CA TYR A 152 -13.25 5.48 -15.85
C TYR A 152 -14.56 4.69 -15.73
N ASP A 153 -14.50 3.35 -15.70
CA ASP A 153 -15.67 2.49 -15.54
C ASP A 153 -15.52 1.58 -14.30
N VAL A 154 -14.53 0.69 -14.31
CA VAL A 154 -14.31 -0.27 -13.21
C VAL A 154 -12.86 -0.18 -12.71
N PRO A 155 -12.61 0.16 -11.43
CA PRO A 155 -11.28 0.03 -10.83
C PRO A 155 -10.96 -1.45 -10.62
N ARG A 156 -9.79 -1.90 -11.09
CA ARG A 156 -9.35 -3.29 -10.96
C ARG A 156 -8.01 -3.38 -10.27
N LEU A 157 -7.95 -4.16 -9.20
CA LEU A 157 -6.68 -4.56 -8.61
C LEU A 157 -5.86 -5.32 -9.65
N SER A 158 -4.70 -4.79 -9.99
CA SER A 158 -3.83 -5.30 -11.06
C SER A 158 -2.42 -5.52 -10.53
N ILE A 159 -1.67 -6.36 -11.23
CA ILE A 159 -0.30 -6.75 -10.83
C ILE A 159 0.69 -6.36 -11.92
N ALA A 160 1.85 -5.88 -11.50
CA ALA A 160 3.04 -5.73 -12.33
C ALA A 160 4.27 -6.30 -11.61
N ILE A 161 5.24 -6.80 -12.39
CA ILE A 161 6.47 -7.41 -11.87
C ILE A 161 7.68 -6.69 -12.49
N SER A 162 8.72 -6.46 -11.67
CA SER A 162 9.96 -5.81 -12.11
C SER A 162 11.19 -6.52 -11.52
N LYS A 163 12.31 -6.47 -12.23
CA LYS A 163 13.63 -6.91 -11.75
C LYS A 163 14.48 -5.76 -11.22
N ASP A 164 14.14 -4.53 -11.58
CA ASP A 164 14.98 -3.36 -11.32
C ASP A 164 14.24 -2.15 -10.71
N MET A 165 12.90 -2.22 -10.59
CA MET A 165 11.98 -1.16 -10.13
C MET A 165 11.68 -0.07 -11.17
N PHE A 166 12.37 -0.05 -12.31
CA PHE A 166 12.23 0.95 -13.35
C PHE A 166 11.44 0.44 -14.56
N HIS A 167 11.56 -0.85 -14.86
CA HIS A 167 10.86 -1.52 -15.97
C HIS A 167 9.88 -2.53 -15.38
N TRP A 168 8.59 -2.30 -15.62
CA TRP A 168 7.52 -3.12 -15.08
C TRP A 168 6.78 -3.87 -16.18
N ASP A 169 6.65 -5.17 -16.02
CA ASP A 169 5.85 -6.05 -16.87
C ASP A 169 4.46 -6.19 -16.24
N LYS A 170 3.46 -5.54 -16.86
CA LYS A 170 2.05 -5.64 -16.44
C LYS A 170 1.56 -7.07 -16.61
N LYS A 171 0.91 -7.61 -15.59
CA LYS A 171 0.26 -8.93 -15.61
C LYS A 171 -1.26 -8.83 -15.77
N GLY A 172 -1.81 -7.63 -15.59
CA GLY A 172 -3.24 -7.32 -15.69
C GLY A 172 -4.01 -7.51 -14.40
N PRO A 173 -5.34 -7.53 -14.46
CA PRO A 173 -6.20 -7.66 -13.29
C PRO A 173 -5.94 -8.95 -12.52
N ALA A 174 -5.74 -8.83 -11.21
CA ALA A 174 -5.35 -9.92 -10.32
C ALA A 174 -6.34 -11.11 -10.31
N PHE A 175 -7.63 -10.82 -10.52
CA PHE A 175 -8.71 -11.82 -10.48
C PHE A 175 -9.19 -12.25 -11.88
N ALA A 176 -8.41 -11.93 -12.94
CA ALA A 176 -8.83 -12.18 -14.32
C ALA A 176 -9.19 -13.64 -14.63
N VAL A 177 -8.46 -14.59 -14.05
CA VAL A 177 -8.66 -16.03 -14.29
C VAL A 177 -9.37 -16.75 -13.15
N ALA A 178 -9.51 -16.11 -12.00
CA ALA A 178 -10.12 -16.69 -10.82
C ALA A 178 -11.57 -17.09 -11.08
N HIS A 179 -11.95 -18.26 -10.61
CA HIS A 179 -13.32 -18.79 -10.78
C HIS A 179 -13.84 -18.67 -12.24
N LYS A 180 -12.98 -19.03 -13.21
CA LYS A 180 -13.27 -18.97 -14.67
C LYS A 180 -13.57 -17.54 -15.16
N GLY A 181 -12.94 -16.52 -14.57
CA GLY A 181 -13.10 -15.13 -14.97
C GLY A 181 -14.29 -14.39 -14.34
N LYS A 182 -15.01 -15.01 -13.41
CA LYS A 182 -16.19 -14.43 -12.72
C LYS A 182 -15.91 -13.03 -12.16
N PHE A 183 -14.68 -12.75 -11.73
CA PHE A 183 -14.31 -11.55 -10.99
C PHE A 183 -13.47 -10.54 -11.78
N LEU A 184 -13.32 -10.72 -13.10
CA LEU A 184 -12.57 -9.79 -13.95
C LEU A 184 -13.15 -8.35 -13.93
N ASN A 185 -14.48 -8.23 -13.95
CA ASN A 185 -15.17 -6.94 -14.11
C ASN A 185 -15.86 -6.45 -12.84
N ILE A 186 -15.29 -6.76 -11.67
CA ILE A 186 -15.75 -6.23 -10.39
C ILE A 186 -14.80 -5.14 -9.89
N ALA A 187 -15.35 -4.16 -9.19
CA ALA A 187 -14.56 -3.17 -8.49
C ALA A 187 -13.65 -3.85 -7.44
N SER A 188 -12.35 -3.67 -7.58
CA SER A 188 -11.34 -4.22 -6.68
C SER A 188 -10.12 -3.32 -6.62
N LYS A 189 -9.51 -3.15 -5.44
CA LYS A 189 -8.32 -2.31 -5.25
C LYS A 189 -7.59 -2.68 -3.95
N SER A 190 -6.49 -1.99 -3.68
CA SER A 190 -5.78 -1.97 -2.37
C SER A 190 -5.29 -3.34 -1.91
N GLY A 191 -4.42 -3.97 -2.73
CA GLY A 191 -3.82 -5.26 -2.42
C GLY A 191 -2.61 -5.15 -1.48
N SER A 192 -2.75 -5.58 -0.23
CA SER A 192 -1.72 -5.62 0.81
C SER A 192 -1.15 -7.03 0.94
N MET A 193 -0.09 -7.33 0.18
CA MET A 193 0.57 -8.64 0.20
C MET A 193 1.23 -8.90 1.55
N ILE A 194 1.20 -10.17 2.01
CA ILE A 194 1.78 -10.56 3.30
C ILE A 194 3.28 -10.71 3.16
N THR A 195 4.01 -10.03 4.05
CA THR A 195 5.47 -9.99 4.12
C THR A 195 6.00 -10.51 5.45
N LYS A 196 7.28 -10.82 5.50
CA LYS A 196 8.03 -11.14 6.71
C LYS A 196 9.34 -10.38 6.72
N MET A 197 9.79 -9.99 7.90
CA MET A 197 11.12 -9.39 8.05
C MET A 197 12.21 -10.38 7.67
N LYS A 198 13.01 -10.04 6.66
CA LYS A 198 14.16 -10.80 6.20
C LYS A 198 15.28 -9.83 5.82
N LYS A 199 16.50 -10.06 6.31
CA LYS A 199 17.66 -9.18 6.06
C LYS A 199 17.37 -7.70 6.38
N GLY A 200 16.61 -7.43 7.46
CA GLY A 200 16.30 -6.09 7.95
C GLY A 200 15.19 -5.34 7.19
N ARG A 201 14.48 -5.97 6.26
CA ARG A 201 13.37 -5.36 5.49
C ARG A 201 12.20 -6.32 5.27
N PRO A 202 10.98 -5.80 5.09
CA PRO A 202 9.83 -6.62 4.72
C PRO A 202 10.04 -7.25 3.34
N MET A 203 9.88 -8.56 3.24
CA MET A 203 9.95 -9.30 1.98
C MET A 203 8.74 -10.23 1.88
N LEU A 204 8.28 -10.46 0.66
CA LEU A 204 7.13 -11.30 0.37
C LEU A 204 7.29 -12.69 0.99
N ALA A 205 6.25 -13.18 1.66
CA ALA A 205 6.27 -14.45 2.36
C ALA A 205 5.20 -15.42 1.84
N LYS A 206 5.49 -16.73 1.98
CA LYS A 206 4.49 -17.78 1.79
C LYS A 206 4.00 -18.29 3.16
N ILE A 207 2.70 -18.57 3.23
CA ILE A 207 2.08 -19.31 4.32
C ILE A 207 1.44 -20.55 3.67
N ASP A 208 1.79 -21.73 4.15
CA ASP A 208 1.34 -23.03 3.60
C ASP A 208 1.55 -23.15 2.06
N GLY A 209 2.73 -22.72 1.61
CA GLY A 209 3.13 -22.82 0.21
C GLY A 209 2.51 -21.80 -0.74
N LYS A 210 1.60 -20.93 -0.26
CA LYS A 210 0.90 -19.90 -1.05
C LYS A 210 1.34 -18.51 -0.64
N TYR A 211 1.29 -17.56 -1.58
CA TYR A 211 1.32 -16.14 -1.31
C TYR A 211 -0.10 -15.69 -0.95
N TRP A 212 -0.20 -14.74 -0.01
CA TRP A 212 -1.47 -14.23 0.47
C TRP A 212 -1.47 -12.71 0.45
N MET A 213 -2.65 -12.10 0.24
CA MET A 213 -2.86 -10.68 0.43
C MET A 213 -4.23 -10.42 1.06
N TYR A 214 -4.28 -9.39 1.88
CA TYR A 214 -5.51 -8.68 2.20
C TYR A 214 -5.80 -7.69 1.07
N TRP A 215 -7.06 -7.48 0.71
CA TRP A 215 -7.43 -6.56 -0.35
C TRP A 215 -8.83 -5.99 -0.12
N GLY A 216 -9.11 -4.85 -0.74
CA GLY A 216 -10.46 -4.28 -0.80
C GLY A 216 -10.55 -2.87 -0.25
N GLU A 217 -11.62 -2.24 -0.67
CA GLU A 217 -12.18 -0.97 -0.20
C GLU A 217 -13.57 -1.27 0.37
N HIS A 218 -14.01 -0.55 1.40
CA HIS A 218 -15.16 -0.79 2.26
C HIS A 218 -15.01 -1.97 3.22
N PHE A 219 -14.52 -3.11 2.74
CA PHE A 219 -14.23 -4.30 3.54
C PHE A 219 -12.87 -4.87 3.18
N VAL A 220 -12.22 -5.45 4.17
CA VAL A 220 -10.97 -6.19 3.94
C VAL A 220 -11.31 -7.64 3.66
N ASN A 221 -10.86 -8.14 2.52
CA ASN A 221 -11.00 -9.51 2.06
C ASN A 221 -9.65 -10.21 1.97
N LEU A 222 -9.61 -11.50 1.66
CA LEU A 222 -8.43 -12.30 1.46
C LEU A 222 -8.36 -12.88 0.04
N ALA A 223 -7.14 -13.00 -0.48
CA ALA A 223 -6.86 -13.73 -1.69
C ALA A 223 -5.51 -14.46 -1.60
N TRP A 224 -5.34 -15.52 -2.39
CA TRP A 224 -4.10 -16.27 -2.46
C TRP A 224 -3.64 -16.49 -3.89
N SER A 225 -2.33 -16.71 -4.07
CA SER A 225 -1.70 -17.00 -5.36
C SER A 225 -0.57 -18.00 -5.20
N THR A 226 -0.24 -18.72 -6.29
CA THR A 226 0.95 -19.57 -6.39
C THR A 226 2.02 -18.98 -7.29
N ASN A 227 1.66 -18.00 -8.12
CA ASN A 227 2.52 -17.44 -9.18
C ASN A 227 2.67 -15.91 -9.13
N LEU A 228 2.07 -15.21 -8.13
CA LEU A 228 2.13 -13.77 -7.86
C LEU A 228 1.25 -12.88 -8.76
N TYR A 229 0.70 -13.34 -9.85
CA TYR A 229 -0.10 -12.52 -10.76
C TYR A 229 -1.53 -13.01 -10.94
N ASP A 230 -1.78 -14.32 -10.81
CA ASP A 230 -3.13 -14.87 -10.77
C ASP A 230 -3.55 -15.10 -9.31
N TRP A 231 -4.49 -14.30 -8.83
CA TRP A 231 -4.95 -14.33 -7.45
C TRP A 231 -6.36 -14.91 -7.37
N ASN A 232 -6.62 -15.68 -6.34
CA ASN A 232 -7.90 -16.32 -6.08
C ASN A 232 -8.51 -15.71 -4.82
N PRO A 233 -9.58 -14.92 -4.91
CA PRO A 233 -10.26 -14.39 -3.74
C PRO A 233 -10.91 -15.53 -2.95
N LEU A 234 -10.90 -15.43 -1.62
CA LEU A 234 -11.66 -16.33 -0.77
C LEU A 234 -13.15 -15.99 -0.85
N LEU A 235 -13.96 -17.04 -0.99
CA LEU A 235 -15.40 -16.93 -0.99
C LEU A 235 -15.99 -17.64 0.24
N ASP A 236 -17.15 -17.18 0.66
CA ASP A 236 -17.99 -17.85 1.64
C ASP A 236 -18.90 -18.92 0.96
N GLU A 237 -19.77 -19.53 1.74
CA GLU A 237 -20.70 -20.57 1.27
C GLU A 237 -21.75 -20.05 0.25
N ALA A 238 -21.97 -18.74 0.23
CA ALA A 238 -22.88 -18.07 -0.74
C ALA A 238 -22.13 -17.61 -2.01
N GLU A 239 -20.86 -18.00 -2.19
CA GLU A 239 -19.96 -17.56 -3.27
C GLU A 239 -19.72 -16.03 -3.32
N GLU A 240 -19.90 -15.34 -2.19
CA GLU A 240 -19.56 -13.93 -2.00
C GLU A 240 -18.15 -13.79 -1.40
N PHE A 241 -17.54 -12.60 -1.54
CA PHE A 241 -16.21 -12.37 -0.96
C PHE A 241 -16.23 -12.50 0.55
N LYS A 242 -15.38 -13.35 1.06
CA LYS A 242 -15.25 -13.58 2.49
C LYS A 242 -14.56 -12.40 3.17
N LYS A 243 -15.30 -11.68 4.01
CA LYS A 243 -14.86 -10.47 4.69
C LYS A 243 -14.05 -10.83 5.94
N ALA A 244 -12.76 -10.52 5.95
CA ALA A 244 -11.90 -10.67 7.13
C ALA A 244 -12.06 -9.50 8.11
N MET A 245 -12.42 -8.30 7.61
CA MET A 245 -12.68 -7.12 8.45
C MET A 245 -13.76 -6.24 7.81
N ILE A 246 -14.63 -5.70 8.65
CA ILE A 246 -15.71 -4.79 8.29
C ILE A 246 -15.60 -3.45 9.03
N THR A 247 -16.40 -2.48 8.64
CA THR A 247 -16.57 -1.17 9.30
C THR A 247 -17.14 -1.31 10.71
N ARG A 248 -16.94 -0.27 11.56
CA ARG A 248 -17.45 -0.24 12.95
C ARG A 248 -18.17 1.08 13.24
N PRO A 249 -19.50 1.09 13.41
CA PRO A 249 -20.23 2.29 13.81
C PRO A 249 -19.63 2.94 15.06
N GLY A 250 -19.53 4.28 15.07
CA GLY A 250 -18.99 5.07 16.18
C GLY A 250 -17.46 5.05 16.29
N LYS A 251 -16.75 4.47 15.31
CA LYS A 251 -15.28 4.45 15.26
C LYS A 251 -14.78 5.20 14.02
N PHE A 252 -13.48 5.55 14.01
CA PHE A 252 -12.83 6.26 12.89
C PHE A 252 -12.95 5.55 11.52
N ASP A 253 -13.30 4.29 11.53
CA ASP A 253 -13.43 3.40 10.39
C ASP A 253 -14.91 2.99 10.14
N SER A 254 -15.83 3.89 10.40
CA SER A 254 -17.28 3.63 10.39
C SER A 254 -17.90 3.58 8.99
N ASP A 255 -17.29 4.24 7.99
CA ASP A 255 -17.77 4.25 6.60
C ASP A 255 -17.01 3.26 5.70
N LEU A 256 -15.69 3.15 5.92
CA LEU A 256 -14.82 2.38 5.05
C LEU A 256 -13.62 1.82 5.81
N THR A 257 -13.21 0.60 5.43
CA THR A 257 -11.91 0.02 5.77
C THR A 257 -11.19 -0.37 4.49
N GLU A 258 -9.96 0.11 4.30
CA GLU A 258 -9.17 -0.13 3.09
C GLU A 258 -7.75 -0.55 3.44
N CYS A 259 -7.20 -1.55 2.73
CA CYS A 259 -5.87 -2.04 3.01
C CYS A 259 -4.80 -0.95 2.76
N GLY A 260 -3.89 -0.81 3.70
CA GLY A 260 -2.76 0.10 3.62
C GLY A 260 -1.51 -0.53 2.98
N PRO A 261 -0.32 -0.35 3.58
CA PRO A 261 0.92 -0.96 3.11
C PRO A 261 0.89 -2.50 3.18
N PRO A 262 1.85 -3.19 2.56
CA PRO A 262 2.00 -4.63 2.69
C PRO A 262 1.94 -5.10 4.14
N ALA A 263 1.15 -6.15 4.41
CA ALA A 263 0.97 -6.69 5.75
C ALA A 263 2.25 -7.40 6.23
N LEU A 264 2.46 -7.45 7.53
CA LEU A 264 3.71 -7.95 8.13
C LEU A 264 3.45 -9.08 9.14
N ILE A 265 4.07 -10.23 8.92
CA ILE A 265 4.10 -11.32 9.91
C ILE A 265 4.94 -10.88 11.11
N THR A 266 4.34 -10.95 12.29
CA THR A 266 4.94 -10.63 13.59
C THR A 266 4.82 -11.83 14.54
N ASP A 267 5.35 -11.71 15.75
CA ASP A 267 5.18 -12.69 16.83
C ASP A 267 3.74 -12.78 17.37
N LYS A 268 2.91 -11.75 17.12
CA LYS A 268 1.51 -11.70 17.55
C LYS A 268 0.51 -12.12 16.47
N GLY A 269 0.97 -12.37 15.26
CA GLY A 269 0.14 -12.67 14.10
C GLY A 269 0.48 -11.80 12.90
N ILE A 270 -0.46 -11.60 12.00
CA ILE A 270 -0.29 -10.80 10.79
C ILE A 270 -0.80 -9.40 11.07
N LEU A 271 0.11 -8.44 11.15
CA LEU A 271 -0.20 -7.02 11.28
C LEU A 271 -0.58 -6.45 9.91
N LEU A 272 -1.78 -5.87 9.81
CA LEU A 272 -2.20 -5.01 8.71
C LEU A 272 -2.38 -3.59 9.25
N ILE A 273 -1.64 -2.63 8.71
CA ILE A 273 -1.95 -1.20 8.81
C ILE A 273 -3.00 -0.92 7.75
N TYR A 274 -4.09 -0.25 8.11
CA TYR A 274 -5.21 0.00 7.22
C TYR A 274 -5.70 1.44 7.31
N ASN A 275 -6.40 1.88 6.30
CA ASN A 275 -7.04 3.19 6.23
C ASN A 275 -8.51 3.05 6.59
N GLY A 276 -8.99 3.85 7.55
CA GLY A 276 -10.38 3.93 7.94
C GLY A 276 -10.95 5.29 7.55
N LYS A 277 -12.17 5.32 7.03
CA LYS A 277 -12.90 6.56 6.76
C LYS A 277 -14.03 6.72 7.75
N ASN A 278 -14.09 7.89 8.37
CA ASN A 278 -15.17 8.26 9.27
C ASN A 278 -16.46 8.52 8.48
N ALA A 279 -17.58 7.99 8.96
CA ALA A 279 -18.87 8.18 8.32
C ALA A 279 -19.30 9.66 8.30
N THR A 280 -20.28 9.96 7.46
CA THR A 280 -20.88 11.31 7.37
C THR A 280 -22.25 11.39 8.04
N ASP A 281 -22.80 10.26 8.47
CA ASP A 281 -24.09 10.11 9.15
C ASP A 281 -23.96 9.95 10.68
N GLN A 282 -24.96 9.36 11.33
CA GLN A 282 -24.99 9.09 12.78
C GLN A 282 -24.01 8.00 13.24
N ASN A 283 -23.43 7.23 12.32
CA ASN A 283 -22.42 6.21 12.62
C ASN A 283 -21.01 6.79 12.77
N ALA A 284 -20.81 8.09 12.53
CA ALA A 284 -19.51 8.74 12.62
C ALA A 284 -18.93 8.68 14.04
N ASP A 285 -17.61 8.56 14.14
CA ASP A 285 -16.85 8.87 15.35
C ASP A 285 -16.94 10.38 15.62
N PRO A 286 -17.54 10.82 16.74
CA PRO A 286 -17.72 12.24 17.01
C PRO A 286 -16.40 12.98 17.33
N SER A 287 -15.32 12.26 17.58
CA SER A 287 -13.99 12.84 17.87
C SER A 287 -13.21 13.26 16.62
N LEU A 288 -13.74 12.95 15.42
CA LEU A 288 -13.13 13.25 14.12
C LEU A 288 -14.11 14.00 13.22
N PRO A 289 -13.62 14.87 12.30
CA PRO A 289 -14.44 15.42 11.26
C PRO A 289 -15.08 14.32 10.39
N LYS A 290 -16.30 14.56 9.91
CA LYS A 290 -17.00 13.64 9.02
C LYS A 290 -16.24 13.45 7.71
N GLY A 291 -16.16 12.22 7.21
CA GLY A 291 -15.44 11.88 5.99
C GLY A 291 -13.91 11.82 6.12
N THR A 292 -13.34 12.06 7.31
CA THR A 292 -11.88 12.01 7.51
C THR A 292 -11.32 10.62 7.29
N TYR A 293 -10.23 10.50 6.54
CA TYR A 293 -9.42 9.30 6.46
C TYR A 293 -8.31 9.30 7.52
N SER A 294 -8.21 8.22 8.26
CA SER A 294 -7.24 8.00 9.34
C SER A 294 -6.67 6.58 9.27
N VAL A 295 -5.49 6.39 9.83
CA VAL A 295 -4.80 5.09 9.83
C VAL A 295 -5.09 4.31 11.10
N GLY A 296 -5.38 3.03 10.98
CA GLY A 296 -5.51 2.08 12.09
C GLY A 296 -4.62 0.86 11.93
N GLN A 297 -4.66 -0.01 12.92
CA GLN A 297 -3.96 -1.29 12.94
C GLN A 297 -4.91 -2.43 13.31
N VAL A 298 -4.71 -3.57 12.65
CA VAL A 298 -5.37 -4.83 12.99
C VAL A 298 -4.33 -5.95 12.97
N ILE A 299 -4.45 -6.92 13.88
CA ILE A 299 -3.66 -8.15 13.89
C ILE A 299 -4.61 -9.30 13.66
N PHE A 300 -4.31 -10.11 12.66
CA PHE A 300 -5.00 -11.36 12.38
C PHE A 300 -4.20 -12.54 12.92
N ASP A 301 -4.89 -13.61 13.28
CA ASP A 301 -4.27 -14.87 13.68
C ASP A 301 -3.52 -15.49 12.50
N ILE A 302 -2.27 -15.94 12.70
CA ILE A 302 -1.45 -16.52 11.64
C ILE A 302 -2.02 -17.87 11.13
N ASN A 303 -2.74 -18.60 11.97
CA ASN A 303 -3.33 -19.91 11.64
C ASN A 303 -4.77 -19.77 11.13
N ASN A 304 -5.40 -18.61 11.35
CA ASN A 304 -6.72 -18.27 10.82
C ASN A 304 -6.74 -16.80 10.43
N MET A 305 -6.28 -16.51 9.23
CA MET A 305 -6.07 -15.15 8.71
C MET A 305 -7.34 -14.28 8.58
N GLU A 306 -8.52 -14.83 8.89
CA GLU A 306 -9.79 -14.11 8.98
C GLU A 306 -10.14 -13.71 10.41
N LYS A 307 -9.48 -14.33 11.41
CA LYS A 307 -9.74 -14.08 12.82
C LYS A 307 -8.94 -12.88 13.31
N ILE A 308 -9.63 -11.83 13.69
CA ILE A 308 -9.04 -10.65 14.33
C ILE A 308 -8.64 -11.01 15.77
N VAL A 309 -7.37 -10.79 16.12
CA VAL A 309 -6.81 -10.94 17.46
C VAL A 309 -6.76 -9.60 18.18
N PHE A 310 -6.49 -8.52 17.41
CA PHE A 310 -6.43 -7.16 17.91
C PHE A 310 -6.84 -6.18 16.82
N ARG A 311 -7.52 -5.09 17.17
CA ARG A 311 -7.82 -3.95 16.30
C ARG A 311 -7.86 -2.69 17.12
N THR A 312 -7.19 -1.63 16.70
CA THR A 312 -7.16 -0.35 17.39
C THR A 312 -8.56 0.27 17.46
N ASP A 313 -8.96 0.78 18.62
CA ASP A 313 -10.23 1.50 18.80
C ASP A 313 -10.14 2.97 18.39
N THR A 314 -8.95 3.54 18.48
CA THR A 314 -8.62 4.90 18.03
C THR A 314 -7.61 4.83 16.89
N CYS A 315 -7.59 5.84 16.04
CA CYS A 315 -6.64 5.89 14.93
C CYS A 315 -5.20 6.07 15.41
N LEU A 316 -4.28 5.35 14.75
CA LEU A 316 -2.84 5.44 14.93
C LEU A 316 -2.28 6.77 14.40
N LEU A 317 -2.83 7.22 13.27
CA LEU A 317 -2.46 8.46 12.60
C LEU A 317 -3.72 9.12 12.04
N LYS A 318 -3.86 10.44 12.29
CA LYS A 318 -4.99 11.24 11.79
C LYS A 318 -4.49 12.56 11.22
N PRO A 319 -5.26 13.24 10.36
CA PRO A 319 -4.92 14.56 9.88
C PRO A 319 -4.70 15.56 11.05
N SER A 320 -3.57 16.27 11.00
CA SER A 320 -3.18 17.25 12.02
C SER A 320 -2.32 18.40 11.46
N LEU A 321 -1.91 18.29 10.20
CA LEU A 321 -1.07 19.28 9.51
C LEU A 321 -1.86 19.96 8.39
N PRO A 322 -1.56 21.24 8.04
CA PRO A 322 -2.32 21.97 7.04
C PRO A 322 -2.48 21.27 5.69
N HIS A 323 -1.42 20.64 5.18
CA HIS A 323 -1.44 19.94 3.89
C HIS A 323 -2.28 18.64 3.90
N GLU A 324 -2.69 18.17 5.07
CA GLU A 324 -3.54 16.98 5.22
C GLU A 324 -5.04 17.30 5.08
N VAL A 325 -5.39 18.61 5.07
CA VAL A 325 -6.76 19.14 4.92
C VAL A 325 -6.89 20.13 3.76
N THR A 326 -5.81 20.32 2.97
CA THR A 326 -5.78 21.22 1.83
C THR A 326 -5.33 20.45 0.58
N GLY A 327 -6.19 20.32 -0.41
CA GLY A 327 -5.93 19.55 -1.62
C GLY A 327 -7.24 19.19 -2.27
N GLN A 328 -7.26 18.09 -2.99
CA GLN A 328 -8.48 17.59 -3.61
C GLN A 328 -9.50 17.11 -2.56
N TYR A 329 -9.03 16.49 -1.46
CA TYR A 329 -9.89 15.93 -0.42
C TYR A 329 -9.83 16.74 0.88
N LYS A 330 -10.78 17.65 1.07
CA LYS A 330 -10.76 18.64 2.16
C LYS A 330 -11.27 18.15 3.52
N ALA A 331 -11.91 16.98 3.58
CA ALA A 331 -12.36 16.41 4.85
C ALA A 331 -11.19 15.96 5.76
N GLY A 332 -10.00 15.89 5.18
CA GLY A 332 -8.76 15.47 5.85
C GLY A 332 -8.39 14.03 5.51
N THR A 333 -7.12 13.84 5.12
CA THR A 333 -6.63 12.52 4.72
C THR A 333 -5.22 12.26 5.21
N THR A 334 -5.05 11.12 5.89
CA THR A 334 -3.80 10.39 6.06
C THR A 334 -4.03 8.99 5.52
N PHE A 335 -3.59 8.72 4.28
CA PHE A 335 -3.84 7.47 3.56
C PHE A 335 -2.54 6.69 3.35
N SER A 336 -2.29 5.67 4.19
CA SER A 336 -1.02 4.95 4.23
C SER A 336 -0.95 3.84 3.17
N GLU A 337 0.18 3.76 2.46
CA GLU A 337 0.46 2.70 1.46
C GLU A 337 1.89 2.17 1.50
N GLY A 338 2.83 2.90 2.09
CA GLY A 338 4.23 2.51 2.19
C GLY A 338 4.70 2.33 3.63
N LEU A 339 5.32 1.19 3.94
CA LEU A 339 5.94 0.93 5.23
C LEU A 339 7.32 0.30 5.02
N VAL A 340 8.37 0.94 5.52
CA VAL A 340 9.72 0.41 5.45
C VAL A 340 10.45 0.53 6.78
N HIS A 341 11.32 -0.44 7.07
CA HIS A 341 12.33 -0.33 8.11
C HIS A 341 13.64 0.11 7.49
N PHE A 342 14.13 1.27 7.89
CA PHE A 342 15.31 1.90 7.29
C PHE A 342 16.15 2.62 8.36
N LYS A 343 17.45 2.33 8.41
CA LYS A 343 18.40 2.91 9.39
C LYS A 343 17.89 2.85 10.84
N GLY A 344 17.31 1.70 11.22
CA GLY A 344 16.84 1.45 12.59
C GLY A 344 15.53 2.13 12.96
N LYS A 345 14.78 2.67 12.00
CA LYS A 345 13.47 3.30 12.23
C LYS A 345 12.43 2.79 11.24
N TRP A 346 11.15 2.87 11.62
CA TRP A 346 10.04 2.64 10.72
C TRP A 346 9.56 3.94 10.10
N PHE A 347 9.39 3.94 8.79
CA PHE A 347 8.85 5.04 8.00
C PHE A 347 7.52 4.58 7.40
N LEU A 348 6.43 5.23 7.80
CA LEU A 348 5.09 5.06 7.25
C LEU A 348 4.81 6.22 6.31
N TYR A 349 4.83 5.94 5.02
CA TYR A 349 4.52 6.92 3.98
C TYR A 349 3.03 6.92 3.67
N TYR A 350 2.45 8.10 3.49
CA TYR A 350 1.02 8.26 3.30
C TYR A 350 0.69 9.40 2.34
N GLY A 351 -0.42 9.25 1.62
CA GLY A 351 -1.05 10.32 0.85
C GLY A 351 -1.78 11.29 1.76
N THR A 352 -1.76 12.56 1.41
CA THR A 352 -2.44 13.61 2.16
C THR A 352 -3.34 14.42 1.25
N ALA A 353 -4.62 14.51 1.60
CA ALA A 353 -5.66 15.27 0.89
C ALA A 353 -5.66 15.05 -0.65
N ASP A 354 -5.26 13.85 -1.10
CA ASP A 354 -5.09 13.45 -2.50
C ASP A 354 -4.21 14.40 -3.32
N SER A 355 -3.17 14.99 -2.69
CA SER A 355 -2.35 16.00 -3.35
C SER A 355 -0.88 15.97 -2.98
N PHE A 356 -0.50 15.45 -1.82
CA PHE A 356 0.89 15.44 -1.34
C PHE A 356 1.26 14.10 -0.71
N VAL A 357 2.57 13.91 -0.52
CA VAL A 357 3.11 12.80 0.26
C VAL A 357 3.61 13.27 1.60
N GLY A 358 3.16 12.61 2.66
CA GLY A 358 3.67 12.74 4.01
C GLY A 358 4.43 11.51 4.48
N VAL A 359 5.17 11.67 5.59
CA VAL A 359 5.82 10.58 6.30
C VAL A 359 5.54 10.68 7.80
N ALA A 360 5.32 9.54 8.43
CA ALA A 360 5.32 9.40 9.87
C ALA A 360 6.40 8.39 10.28
N ILE A 361 7.12 8.65 11.37
CA ILE A 361 8.31 7.89 11.75
C ILE A 361 8.10 7.31 13.14
N ALA A 362 8.43 6.04 13.30
CA ALA A 362 8.51 5.36 14.59
C ALA A 362 9.94 4.88 14.86
N LYS A 363 10.27 4.70 16.14
CA LYS A 363 11.60 4.21 16.58
C LYS A 363 11.70 2.70 16.48
#